data_22da441d7d5074415482d81d18a99447
#
_entry.id   22da441d7d5074415482d81d18a99447
#
_cell.length_a   1.000
_cell.length_b   1.000
_cell.length_c   1.000
_cell.angle_alpha   90.00
_cell.angle_beta   90.00
_cell.angle_gamma   90.00
#
_symmetry.space_group_name_H-M   'P 1'
#
loop_
_entity.id
_entity.type
_entity.pdbx_description
1 polymer ?
#
loop_
_entity_poly.entity_id
_entity_poly.type
_entity_poly.pdbx_seq_one_letter_code
_entity_poly.pdbx_strand_id
1 'polypeptide(L)'
;MAENDKFVAPVDVQEQLQKTAKIYRNKLITMPTRGLKKSLSYMTLRPGIRVSETVGELTGGAEFGPYDENRVADGNVKITPRTLEVFLGNVDIKFSPNSVYSTIWGANVTNGDALKNVPITLQVLQLLALKLGKNLDKVLFKAVRNPTGSGSVDLFNGFDTIAKTELDAGKLSSGLGNLIKIADILGDNKTINDDNAVDFAQGICEFADEELMAEDKVYLYVPLSFVNLYNRAFLKKFGAAPYNKDYNHLTVEGFGNVEFAVLSNKRDAPFFELTTKSNMLVGVNEINNNDAEQIKVEKYHPWKLDFIATKFFGTQFESINKERALFITDDGTKPLIQKAATSSASQTGGKQSDKDATADGNV
;
A
#
# COMPACT_ATOMS: atom_id res chain seq x y z
N MET A 1 -20.55 -30.76 -46.57
CA MET A 1 -21.57 -30.10 -45.73
C MET A 1 -20.78 -29.23 -44.75
N ALA A 2 -20.85 -27.93 -44.95
CA ALA A 2 -20.15 -26.98 -44.10
C ALA A 2 -20.92 -26.85 -42.80
N GLU A 3 -20.31 -27.25 -41.70
CA GLU A 3 -20.86 -27.10 -40.37
C GLU A 3 -20.76 -25.62 -39.98
N ASN A 4 -21.92 -25.00 -39.78
CA ASN A 4 -22.10 -23.62 -39.43
C ASN A 4 -21.27 -23.27 -38.18
N ASP A 5 -20.25 -22.45 -38.36
CA ASP A 5 -19.64 -21.67 -37.28
C ASP A 5 -20.75 -20.83 -36.63
N LYS A 6 -21.33 -21.33 -35.55
CA LYS A 6 -22.25 -20.56 -34.74
C LYS A 6 -21.46 -19.48 -34.01
N PHE A 7 -21.39 -18.33 -34.64
CA PHE A 7 -20.98 -17.10 -34.02
C PHE A 7 -21.87 -16.87 -32.77
N VAL A 8 -21.31 -17.04 -31.59
CA VAL A 8 -22.04 -16.82 -30.35
C VAL A 8 -22.46 -15.36 -30.30
N ALA A 9 -23.76 -15.11 -30.32
CA ALA A 9 -24.29 -13.76 -30.32
C ALA A 9 -23.84 -12.99 -29.07
N PRO A 10 -23.58 -11.68 -29.14
CA PRO A 10 -23.16 -10.85 -28.01
C PRO A 10 -24.09 -10.93 -26.80
N VAL A 11 -25.34 -11.31 -26.98
CA VAL A 11 -26.36 -11.52 -25.95
C VAL A 11 -26.01 -12.69 -25.04
N ASP A 12 -25.53 -13.81 -25.58
CA ASP A 12 -25.15 -14.99 -24.82
C ASP A 12 -23.97 -14.72 -23.88
N VAL A 13 -22.99 -13.94 -24.33
CA VAL A 13 -21.82 -13.58 -23.51
C VAL A 13 -22.22 -12.68 -22.33
N GLN A 14 -23.16 -11.77 -22.56
CA GLN A 14 -23.68 -10.92 -21.49
C GLN A 14 -24.41 -11.73 -20.42
N GLU A 15 -25.33 -12.60 -20.80
CA GLU A 15 -26.07 -13.44 -19.87
C GLU A 15 -25.14 -14.35 -19.09
N GLN A 16 -24.12 -14.92 -19.72
CA GLN A 16 -23.09 -15.73 -19.07
C GLN A 16 -22.26 -14.90 -18.07
N LEU A 17 -21.86 -13.69 -18.40
CA LEU A 17 -21.14 -12.79 -17.50
C LEU A 17 -21.99 -12.35 -16.33
N GLN A 18 -23.26 -12.00 -16.56
CA GLN A 18 -24.21 -11.66 -15.48
C GLN A 18 -24.46 -12.84 -14.57
N LYS A 19 -24.72 -14.02 -15.13
CA LYS A 19 -24.90 -15.27 -14.37
C LYS A 19 -23.65 -15.61 -13.57
N THR A 20 -22.47 -15.49 -14.17
CA THR A 20 -21.18 -15.73 -13.50
C THR A 20 -20.94 -14.73 -12.39
N ALA A 21 -21.19 -13.43 -12.61
CA ALA A 21 -21.05 -12.40 -11.60
C ALA A 21 -21.96 -12.66 -10.41
N LYS A 22 -23.20 -13.12 -10.66
CA LYS A 22 -24.18 -13.46 -9.61
C LYS A 22 -23.79 -14.72 -8.82
N ILE A 23 -23.36 -15.78 -9.49
CA ILE A 23 -22.96 -17.05 -8.86
C ILE A 23 -21.70 -16.86 -8.01
N TYR A 24 -20.72 -16.13 -8.51
CA TYR A 24 -19.42 -15.94 -7.84
C TYR A 24 -19.29 -14.60 -7.11
N ARG A 25 -20.41 -13.91 -6.82
CA ARG A 25 -20.46 -12.61 -6.19
C ARG A 25 -19.53 -12.49 -4.98
N ASN A 26 -19.68 -13.38 -4.00
CA ASN A 26 -18.89 -13.35 -2.77
C ASN A 26 -17.39 -13.48 -3.03
N LYS A 27 -17.00 -14.34 -3.96
CA LYS A 27 -15.60 -14.50 -4.35
C LYS A 27 -15.05 -13.26 -5.05
N LEU A 28 -15.85 -12.64 -5.91
CA LEU A 28 -15.44 -11.44 -6.67
C LEU A 28 -15.33 -10.20 -5.77
N ILE A 29 -16.24 -10.03 -4.81
CA ILE A 29 -16.21 -8.91 -3.84
C ILE A 29 -14.94 -8.94 -2.98
N THR A 30 -14.44 -10.13 -2.61
CA THR A 30 -13.21 -10.27 -1.81
C THR A 30 -11.92 -10.15 -2.65
N MET A 31 -12.00 -10.22 -3.98
CA MET A 31 -10.83 -10.16 -4.85
C MET A 31 -10.04 -8.85 -4.76
N PRO A 32 -10.65 -7.66 -4.69
CA PRO A 32 -9.91 -6.41 -4.52
C PRO A 32 -9.04 -6.42 -3.26
N THR A 33 -9.57 -6.93 -2.13
CA THR A 33 -8.78 -7.08 -0.88
C THR A 33 -7.62 -8.06 -1.04
N ARG A 34 -7.80 -9.13 -1.83
CA ARG A 34 -6.70 -10.05 -2.16
C ARG A 34 -5.62 -9.39 -3.02
N GLY A 35 -5.94 -8.31 -3.75
CA GLY A 35 -4.98 -7.49 -4.48
C GLY A 35 -3.99 -6.77 -3.57
N LEU A 36 -4.39 -6.49 -2.32
CA LEU A 36 -3.57 -5.89 -1.28
C LEU A 36 -2.80 -6.92 -0.43
N LYS A 37 -2.81 -8.21 -0.80
CA LYS A 37 -2.30 -9.31 0.04
C LYS A 37 -0.92 -9.03 0.64
N LYS A 38 -0.01 -8.43 -0.11
CA LYS A 38 1.34 -8.12 0.36
C LYS A 38 1.32 -7.06 1.47
N SER A 39 0.58 -5.96 1.28
CA SER A 39 0.46 -4.91 2.30
C SER A 39 -0.33 -5.41 3.51
N LEU A 40 -1.42 -6.16 3.30
CA LEU A 40 -2.22 -6.73 4.38
C LEU A 40 -1.51 -7.80 5.21
N SER A 41 -0.39 -8.37 4.74
CA SER A 41 0.42 -9.27 5.59
C SER A 41 1.01 -8.54 6.79
N TYR A 42 1.23 -7.24 6.66
CA TYR A 42 1.77 -6.35 7.71
C TYR A 42 0.72 -5.47 8.39
N MET A 43 -0.56 -5.62 8.07
CA MET A 43 -1.66 -4.78 8.56
C MET A 43 -2.82 -5.64 9.04
N THR A 44 -3.70 -5.06 9.84
CA THR A 44 -4.90 -5.73 10.33
C THR A 44 -6.11 -5.30 9.54
N LEU A 45 -6.77 -6.29 8.91
CA LEU A 45 -8.01 -6.08 8.19
C LEU A 45 -9.17 -6.06 9.20
N ARG A 46 -9.98 -5.00 9.17
CA ARG A 46 -11.23 -4.86 9.93
C ARG A 46 -12.42 -5.00 8.97
N PRO A 47 -13.05 -6.16 8.91
CA PRO A 47 -14.21 -6.38 8.04
C PRO A 47 -15.50 -5.91 8.70
N GLY A 48 -16.54 -5.65 7.90
CA GLY A 48 -17.90 -5.38 8.38
C GLY A 48 -18.20 -3.95 8.76
N ILE A 49 -17.29 -3.01 8.48
CA ILE A 49 -17.50 -1.59 8.75
C ILE A 49 -18.39 -1.00 7.64
N ARG A 50 -19.52 -0.38 8.04
CA ARG A 50 -20.45 0.24 7.08
C ARG A 50 -20.19 1.71 6.84
N VAL A 51 -19.87 2.46 7.88
CA VAL A 51 -19.58 3.90 7.82
C VAL A 51 -18.32 4.19 8.62
N SER A 52 -18.34 3.87 9.90
CA SER A 52 -17.22 4.11 10.80
C SER A 52 -17.26 3.14 11.97
N GLU A 53 -16.07 2.89 12.52
CA GLU A 53 -15.87 2.15 13.76
C GLU A 53 -14.98 2.99 14.68
N THR A 54 -15.36 3.12 15.93
CA THR A 54 -14.50 3.76 16.91
C THR A 54 -13.47 2.73 17.37
N VAL A 55 -12.23 3.02 17.09
CA VAL A 55 -11.05 2.32 17.58
C VAL A 55 -10.33 3.22 18.57
N GLY A 56 -9.48 2.69 19.38
CA GLY A 56 -8.75 3.54 20.31
C GLY A 56 -8.10 2.76 21.41
N GLU A 57 -7.25 3.45 22.10
CA GLU A 57 -6.45 2.92 23.17
C GLU A 57 -6.96 3.39 24.52
N LEU A 58 -6.91 2.49 25.49
CA LEU A 58 -7.11 2.79 26.90
C LEU A 58 -5.76 3.17 27.49
N THR A 59 -5.56 4.45 27.80
CA THR A 59 -4.36 4.94 28.46
C THR A 59 -4.68 5.33 29.90
N GLY A 60 -3.70 5.18 30.79
CA GLY A 60 -3.84 5.58 32.20
C GLY A 60 -3.34 4.52 33.15
N GLY A 61 -2.85 4.97 34.32
CA GLY A 61 -2.31 4.11 35.32
C GLY A 61 -3.39 3.49 36.22
N ALA A 62 -3.60 2.18 36.10
CA ALA A 62 -4.26 1.39 37.13
C ALA A 62 -3.18 0.56 37.83
N GLU A 63 -2.67 1.01 38.97
CA GLU A 63 -1.61 0.33 39.68
C GLU A 63 -2.16 -0.45 40.87
N PHE A 64 -1.70 -1.69 41.01
CA PHE A 64 -1.89 -2.43 42.25
C PHE A 64 -0.91 -1.91 43.29
N GLY A 65 -1.43 -1.45 44.42
CA GLY A 65 -0.58 -1.13 45.58
C GLY A 65 -0.80 -2.10 46.72
N PRO A 66 -0.01 -1.96 47.82
CA PRO A 66 -0.23 -2.70 49.03
C PRO A 66 -1.67 -2.61 49.48
N TYR A 67 -2.20 -3.69 50.08
CA TYR A 67 -3.58 -3.70 50.57
C TYR A 67 -3.81 -2.57 51.57
N ASP A 68 -4.79 -1.73 51.29
CA ASP A 68 -5.31 -0.72 52.20
C ASP A 68 -6.82 -0.62 52.00
N GLU A 69 -7.57 -0.76 53.11
CA GLU A 69 -9.03 -0.80 53.12
C GLU A 69 -9.68 0.51 52.63
N ASN A 70 -8.94 1.62 52.69
CA ASN A 70 -9.39 2.96 52.30
C ASN A 70 -8.72 3.47 50.99
N ARG A 71 -8.01 2.59 50.31
CA ARG A 71 -7.28 2.98 49.09
C ARG A 71 -8.23 3.30 47.94
N VAL A 72 -8.22 4.54 47.52
CA VAL A 72 -8.80 4.97 46.24
C VAL A 72 -7.64 5.04 45.25
N ALA A 73 -7.63 4.18 44.27
CA ALA A 73 -6.67 4.26 43.17
C ALA A 73 -6.99 5.50 42.33
N ASP A 74 -6.07 6.46 42.24
CA ASP A 74 -6.13 7.60 41.33
C ASP A 74 -5.83 7.12 39.91
N GLY A 75 -6.67 6.20 39.38
CA GLY A 75 -6.57 5.73 38.02
C GLY A 75 -7.27 6.67 37.07
N ASN A 76 -6.58 7.67 36.53
CA ASN A 76 -7.06 8.42 35.39
C ASN A 76 -7.02 7.54 34.14
N VAL A 77 -8.00 6.65 34.02
CA VAL A 77 -8.19 5.88 32.79
C VAL A 77 -8.75 6.81 31.73
N LYS A 78 -7.95 7.08 30.70
CA LYS A 78 -8.33 7.91 29.57
C LYS A 78 -8.47 7.05 28.33
N ILE A 79 -9.63 7.11 27.71
CA ILE A 79 -9.84 6.54 26.38
C ILE A 79 -9.56 7.63 25.35
N THR A 80 -8.62 7.38 24.46
CA THR A 80 -8.36 8.27 23.30
C THR A 80 -8.99 7.64 22.07
N PRO A 81 -10.24 8.00 21.74
CA PRO A 81 -10.93 7.39 20.61
C PRO A 81 -10.36 7.91 19.30
N ARG A 82 -10.20 7.00 18.35
CA ARG A 82 -9.93 7.30 16.94
C ARG A 82 -11.02 6.67 16.10
N THR A 83 -11.34 7.28 14.98
CA THR A 83 -12.42 6.79 14.11
C THR A 83 -11.82 6.21 12.83
N LEU A 84 -12.06 4.93 12.60
CA LEU A 84 -11.80 4.29 11.32
C LEU A 84 -13.02 4.49 10.43
N GLU A 85 -12.93 5.43 9.50
CA GLU A 85 -13.98 5.72 8.53
C GLU A 85 -13.74 4.95 7.23
N VAL A 86 -14.81 4.40 6.67
CA VAL A 86 -14.78 3.75 5.36
C VAL A 86 -15.69 4.50 4.39
N PHE A 87 -15.21 4.67 3.17
CA PHE A 87 -15.90 5.40 2.12
C PHE A 87 -16.29 4.48 0.99
N LEU A 88 -17.50 4.63 0.49
CA LEU A 88 -17.98 3.89 -0.67
C LEU A 88 -17.35 4.44 -1.94
N GLY A 89 -16.55 3.62 -2.59
CA GLY A 89 -16.06 3.85 -3.93
C GLY A 89 -16.85 3.05 -4.96
N ASN A 90 -17.01 3.60 -6.14
CA ASN A 90 -17.58 2.90 -7.28
C ASN A 90 -16.63 2.97 -8.48
N VAL A 91 -16.77 2.00 -9.35
CA VAL A 91 -16.09 1.98 -10.64
C VAL A 91 -17.05 1.46 -11.69
N ASP A 92 -17.01 2.12 -12.83
CA ASP A 92 -17.73 1.74 -14.05
C ASP A 92 -16.71 1.60 -15.17
N ILE A 93 -16.53 0.37 -15.66
CA ILE A 93 -15.57 0.04 -16.71
C ILE A 93 -16.33 -0.46 -17.95
N LYS A 94 -16.29 0.34 -19.00
CA LYS A 94 -16.87 -0.01 -20.30
C LYS A 94 -15.87 -0.81 -21.12
N PHE A 95 -16.25 -1.99 -21.54
CA PHE A 95 -15.40 -2.84 -22.38
C PHE A 95 -16.19 -3.56 -23.46
N SER A 96 -15.50 -3.89 -24.55
CA SER A 96 -16.05 -4.74 -25.60
C SER A 96 -15.61 -6.18 -25.35
N PRO A 97 -16.52 -7.15 -25.23
CA PRO A 97 -16.16 -8.55 -25.10
C PRO A 97 -15.25 -9.03 -26.23
N ASN A 98 -15.51 -8.57 -27.46
CA ASN A 98 -14.72 -8.99 -28.63
C ASN A 98 -13.25 -8.56 -28.55
N SER A 99 -12.96 -7.39 -27.93
CA SER A 99 -11.57 -6.97 -27.77
C SER A 99 -10.81 -7.82 -26.74
N VAL A 100 -11.50 -8.35 -25.75
CA VAL A 100 -10.91 -9.25 -24.75
C VAL A 100 -10.64 -10.63 -25.36
N TYR A 101 -11.57 -11.15 -26.15
CA TYR A 101 -11.40 -12.44 -26.81
C TYR A 101 -10.30 -12.43 -27.90
N SER A 102 -10.12 -11.31 -28.58
CA SER A 102 -9.13 -11.22 -29.66
C SER A 102 -7.68 -11.07 -29.20
N THR A 103 -7.44 -10.62 -27.94
CA THR A 103 -6.08 -10.28 -27.50
C THR A 103 -5.35 -11.39 -26.76
N ILE A 104 -5.95 -11.99 -25.74
CA ILE A 104 -5.20 -12.88 -24.82
C ILE A 104 -5.62 -14.36 -25.00
N TRP A 105 -6.86 -14.61 -25.37
CA TRP A 105 -7.41 -15.95 -25.43
C TRP A 105 -7.84 -16.42 -26.82
N GLY A 106 -7.69 -15.57 -27.82
CA GLY A 106 -8.03 -15.90 -29.22
C GLY A 106 -7.32 -17.15 -29.75
N ALA A 107 -6.11 -17.43 -29.27
CA ALA A 107 -5.37 -18.64 -29.64
C ALA A 107 -5.93 -19.94 -29.02
N ASN A 108 -6.67 -19.85 -27.91
CA ASN A 108 -7.26 -21.01 -27.24
C ASN A 108 -8.73 -21.25 -27.61
N VAL A 109 -9.34 -20.35 -28.38
CA VAL A 109 -10.76 -20.39 -28.75
C VAL A 109 -10.98 -21.19 -30.07
N THR A 110 -9.94 -21.65 -30.74
CA THR A 110 -10.02 -22.47 -31.93
C THR A 110 -10.70 -23.82 -31.73
N ASN A 111 -10.87 -24.29 -30.51
CA ASN A 111 -11.68 -25.45 -30.17
C ASN A 111 -13.00 -24.99 -29.56
N GLY A 112 -14.11 -25.12 -30.32
CA GLY A 112 -15.46 -24.64 -29.97
C GLY A 112 -16.07 -25.09 -28.62
N ASP A 113 -15.38 -25.91 -27.84
CA ASP A 113 -15.79 -26.35 -26.51
C ASP A 113 -15.30 -25.42 -25.37
N ALA A 114 -14.37 -24.51 -25.64
CA ALA A 114 -13.83 -23.58 -24.62
C ALA A 114 -14.86 -22.54 -24.16
N LEU A 115 -15.86 -22.23 -24.97
CA LEU A 115 -16.96 -21.31 -24.63
C LEU A 115 -18.08 -22.00 -23.79
N LYS A 116 -18.17 -23.30 -23.78
CA LYS A 116 -19.18 -24.05 -23.00
C LYS A 116 -18.81 -24.20 -21.55
N ASN A 117 -17.52 -24.08 -21.19
CA ASN A 117 -17.01 -24.26 -19.86
C ASN A 117 -16.60 -22.91 -19.24
N VAL A 118 -17.51 -22.29 -18.53
CA VAL A 118 -17.41 -21.27 -17.42
C VAL A 118 -16.07 -20.53 -17.12
N PRO A 119 -14.85 -20.94 -17.51
CA PRO A 119 -13.63 -20.34 -16.97
C PRO A 119 -13.32 -18.94 -17.47
N ILE A 120 -13.63 -18.60 -18.73
CA ILE A 120 -13.17 -17.35 -19.34
C ILE A 120 -13.87 -16.12 -18.76
N THR A 121 -15.19 -16.18 -18.61
CA THR A 121 -15.99 -15.07 -18.04
C THR A 121 -15.61 -14.79 -16.58
N LEU A 122 -15.39 -15.83 -15.79
CA LEU A 122 -14.94 -15.70 -14.40
C LEU A 122 -13.53 -15.13 -14.32
N GLN A 123 -12.63 -15.58 -15.19
CA GLN A 123 -11.24 -15.08 -15.23
C GLN A 123 -11.18 -13.59 -15.57
N VAL A 124 -11.96 -13.11 -16.52
CA VAL A 124 -12.03 -11.67 -16.85
C VAL A 124 -12.49 -10.86 -15.65
N LEU A 125 -13.58 -11.28 -14.99
CA LEU A 125 -14.09 -10.59 -13.80
C LEU A 125 -13.07 -10.60 -12.64
N GLN A 126 -12.38 -11.73 -12.44
CA GLN A 126 -11.33 -11.84 -11.43
C GLN A 126 -10.14 -10.92 -11.72
N LEU A 127 -9.71 -10.84 -12.98
CA LEU A 127 -8.61 -9.94 -13.38
C LEU A 127 -8.98 -8.47 -13.17
N LEU A 128 -10.20 -8.07 -13.51
CA LEU A 128 -10.69 -6.72 -13.26
C LEU A 128 -10.73 -6.42 -11.75
N ALA A 129 -11.29 -7.31 -10.96
CA ALA A 129 -11.35 -7.14 -9.51
C ALA A 129 -9.96 -7.08 -8.86
N LEU A 130 -9.02 -7.94 -9.28
CA LEU A 130 -7.64 -7.89 -8.81
C LEU A 130 -6.92 -6.59 -9.23
N LYS A 131 -7.20 -6.06 -10.43
CA LYS A 131 -6.64 -4.78 -10.88
C LYS A 131 -7.13 -3.62 -10.02
N LEU A 132 -8.40 -3.62 -9.62
CA LEU A 132 -8.94 -2.65 -8.68
C LEU A 132 -8.20 -2.72 -7.34
N GLY A 133 -7.98 -3.91 -6.80
CA GLY A 133 -7.20 -4.12 -5.59
C GLY A 133 -5.76 -3.62 -5.70
N LYS A 134 -5.08 -3.91 -6.80
CA LYS A 134 -3.72 -3.38 -7.04
C LYS A 134 -3.68 -1.84 -7.12
N ASN A 135 -4.75 -1.21 -7.62
CA ASN A 135 -4.82 0.25 -7.64
C ASN A 135 -5.04 0.83 -6.25
N LEU A 136 -5.86 0.19 -5.41
CA LEU A 136 -6.00 0.56 -3.99
C LEU A 136 -4.67 0.37 -3.24
N ASP A 137 -3.97 -0.74 -3.46
CA ASP A 137 -2.65 -1.00 -2.85
C ASP A 137 -1.63 0.10 -3.17
N LYS A 138 -1.57 0.56 -4.43
CA LYS A 138 -0.65 1.62 -4.85
C LYS A 138 -0.86 2.96 -4.13
N VAL A 139 -2.07 3.23 -3.66
CA VAL A 139 -2.42 4.51 -3.05
C VAL A 139 -2.62 4.42 -1.54
N LEU A 140 -2.45 3.24 -0.96
CA LEU A 140 -2.74 2.90 0.44
C LEU A 140 -2.12 3.89 1.45
N PHE A 141 -0.93 4.42 1.16
CA PHE A 141 -0.24 5.40 1.99
C PHE A 141 -0.54 6.85 1.60
N LYS A 142 -0.57 7.13 0.31
CA LYS A 142 -0.61 8.50 -0.24
C LYS A 142 -2.00 9.02 -0.63
N ALA A 143 -3.07 8.24 -0.44
CA ALA A 143 -4.42 8.65 -0.77
C ALA A 143 -4.85 9.86 0.06
N VAL A 144 -5.56 10.79 -0.58
CA VAL A 144 -6.14 11.98 0.05
C VAL A 144 -7.61 12.05 -0.33
N ARG A 145 -8.49 11.96 0.66
CA ARG A 145 -9.94 11.97 0.43
C ARG A 145 -10.39 13.22 -0.32
N ASN A 146 -10.96 13.02 -1.50
CA ASN A 146 -11.58 14.07 -2.30
C ASN A 146 -12.93 13.56 -2.83
N PRO A 147 -14.08 14.03 -2.29
CA PRO A 147 -15.41 13.56 -2.71
C PRO A 147 -15.73 13.79 -4.18
N THR A 148 -15.07 14.75 -4.82
CA THR A 148 -15.26 15.09 -6.25
C THR A 148 -14.21 14.47 -7.16
N GLY A 149 -13.26 13.74 -6.58
CA GLY A 149 -12.20 13.05 -7.33
C GLY A 149 -12.72 11.83 -8.09
N SER A 150 -11.91 11.32 -9.02
CA SER A 150 -12.28 10.20 -9.88
C SER A 150 -11.36 8.99 -9.77
N GLY A 151 -10.31 9.07 -8.96
CA GLY A 151 -9.30 8.03 -8.82
C GLY A 151 -9.33 7.30 -7.48
N SER A 152 -8.66 6.15 -7.42
CA SER A 152 -8.49 5.45 -6.14
C SER A 152 -7.72 6.28 -5.11
N VAL A 153 -6.93 7.27 -5.54
CA VAL A 153 -6.21 8.20 -4.67
C VAL A 153 -7.14 9.15 -3.93
N ASP A 154 -8.33 9.38 -4.46
CA ASP A 154 -9.33 10.31 -3.92
C ASP A 154 -10.35 9.62 -2.99
N LEU A 155 -10.27 8.29 -2.85
CA LEU A 155 -11.31 7.52 -2.18
C LEU A 155 -11.28 7.65 -0.66
N PHE A 156 -10.09 7.63 -0.05
CA PHE A 156 -9.90 7.61 1.40
C PHE A 156 -8.63 8.37 1.77
N ASN A 157 -8.37 8.57 3.06
CA ASN A 157 -7.08 9.08 3.53
C ASN A 157 -6.12 7.92 3.78
N GLY A 158 -4.96 7.93 3.13
CA GLY A 158 -3.90 6.96 3.33
C GLY A 158 -3.12 7.20 4.62
N PHE A 159 -2.30 6.24 5.04
CA PHE A 159 -1.55 6.31 6.29
C PHE A 159 -0.61 7.53 6.37
N ASP A 160 0.15 7.84 5.30
CA ASP A 160 1.03 9.02 5.29
C ASP A 160 0.21 10.33 5.36
N THR A 161 -0.98 10.36 4.75
CA THR A 161 -1.90 11.52 4.82
C THR A 161 -2.45 11.71 6.22
N ILE A 162 -2.81 10.62 6.90
CA ILE A 162 -3.26 10.65 8.29
C ILE A 162 -2.11 11.12 9.19
N ALA A 163 -0.91 10.55 9.03
CA ALA A 163 0.26 10.95 9.79
C ALA A 163 0.60 12.44 9.59
N LYS A 164 0.49 12.94 8.34
CA LYS A 164 0.67 14.38 8.04
C LYS A 164 -0.38 15.25 8.74
N THR A 165 -1.63 14.84 8.73
CA THR A 165 -2.72 15.56 9.42
C THR A 165 -2.48 15.62 10.93
N GLU A 166 -2.02 14.51 11.53
CA GLU A 166 -1.70 14.45 12.97
C GLU A 166 -0.44 15.26 13.30
N LEU A 167 0.55 15.31 12.38
CA LEU A 167 1.73 16.17 12.52
C LEU A 167 1.33 17.65 12.51
N ASP A 168 0.52 18.06 11.55
CA ASP A 168 0.03 19.45 11.42
C ASP A 168 -0.86 19.85 12.60
N ALA A 169 -1.56 18.90 13.20
CA ALA A 169 -2.35 19.10 14.43
C ALA A 169 -1.50 19.09 15.73
N GLY A 170 -0.18 18.90 15.63
CA GLY A 170 0.74 18.85 16.77
C GLY A 170 0.61 17.60 17.67
N LYS A 171 -0.10 16.57 17.20
CA LYS A 171 -0.25 15.29 17.90
C LYS A 171 0.93 14.32 17.65
N LEU A 172 1.71 14.58 16.61
CA LEU A 172 3.01 13.96 16.37
C LEU A 172 4.09 15.01 16.62
N SER A 173 4.94 14.78 17.61
CA SER A 173 6.05 15.68 17.93
C SER A 173 7.14 14.95 18.69
N SER A 174 8.38 15.44 18.57
CA SER A 174 9.52 14.92 19.36
C SER A 174 9.30 15.09 20.87
N GLY A 175 8.56 16.14 21.27
CA GLY A 175 8.22 16.36 22.69
C GLY A 175 7.23 15.33 23.27
N LEU A 176 6.43 14.67 22.44
CA LEU A 176 5.55 13.56 22.81
C LEU A 176 6.24 12.19 22.72
N GLY A 177 7.46 12.13 22.19
CA GLY A 177 8.22 10.89 22.02
C GLY A 177 7.71 9.96 20.91
N ASN A 178 6.74 10.41 20.10
CA ASN A 178 6.14 9.63 19.03
C ASN A 178 6.61 10.04 17.61
N LEU A 179 7.52 11.02 17.54
CA LEU A 179 8.11 11.51 16.30
C LEU A 179 9.61 11.68 16.44
N ILE A 180 10.36 11.27 15.42
CA ILE A 180 11.80 11.49 15.30
C ILE A 180 12.14 12.00 13.89
N LYS A 181 13.14 12.87 13.79
CA LYS A 181 13.68 13.39 12.54
C LYS A 181 14.95 12.63 12.12
N ILE A 182 15.28 12.66 10.84
CA ILE A 182 16.56 12.09 10.37
C ILE A 182 17.74 12.76 11.05
N ALA A 183 17.67 14.07 11.29
CA ALA A 183 18.70 14.82 11.95
C ALA A 183 18.97 14.38 13.40
N ASP A 184 17.94 13.91 14.11
CA ASP A 184 18.07 13.43 15.48
C ASP A 184 18.92 12.14 15.58
N ILE A 185 18.93 11.33 14.49
CA ILE A 185 19.69 10.08 14.42
C ILE A 185 21.05 10.28 13.75
N LEU A 186 21.06 10.91 12.57
CA LEU A 186 22.25 11.01 11.73
C LEU A 186 23.01 12.32 11.93
N GLY A 187 22.41 13.33 12.56
CA GLY A 187 22.90 14.70 12.64
C GLY A 187 22.43 15.58 11.47
N ASP A 188 22.60 16.89 11.64
CA ASP A 188 22.11 17.91 10.72
C ASP A 188 22.60 17.72 9.27
N ASN A 189 21.74 18.04 8.31
CA ASN A 189 22.01 18.02 6.87
C ASN A 189 22.47 16.69 6.28
N LYS A 190 22.29 15.59 6.99
CA LYS A 190 22.58 14.26 6.46
C LYS A 190 21.34 13.64 5.81
N THR A 191 21.57 12.89 4.76
CA THR A 191 20.54 12.09 4.06
C THR A 191 20.84 10.61 4.22
N ILE A 192 19.78 9.80 4.17
CA ILE A 192 19.91 8.35 4.23
C ILE A 192 20.58 7.85 2.94
N ASN A 193 21.68 7.14 3.10
CA ASN A 193 22.50 6.59 2.02
C ASN A 193 23.03 5.19 2.36
N ASP A 194 23.86 4.63 1.48
CA ASP A 194 24.44 3.30 1.64
C ASP A 194 25.66 3.24 2.58
N ASP A 195 25.97 4.30 3.31
CA ASP A 195 26.98 4.30 4.38
C ASP A 195 26.32 4.33 5.77
N ASN A 196 25.14 4.94 5.89
CA ASN A 196 24.52 5.22 7.19
C ASN A 196 23.14 4.52 7.40
N ALA A 197 22.62 3.79 6.41
CA ALA A 197 21.29 3.21 6.52
C ALA A 197 21.15 2.14 7.64
N VAL A 198 22.25 1.47 8.03
CA VAL A 198 22.24 0.55 9.18
C VAL A 198 22.14 1.33 10.48
N ASP A 199 22.99 2.35 10.65
CA ASP A 199 23.00 3.20 11.83
C ASP A 199 21.66 3.92 12.00
N PHE A 200 21.06 4.34 10.89
CA PHE A 200 19.72 4.94 10.87
C PHE A 200 18.63 3.97 11.36
N ALA A 201 18.62 2.72 10.86
CA ALA A 201 17.65 1.72 11.30
C ALA A 201 17.82 1.36 12.78
N GLN A 202 19.07 1.21 13.25
CA GLN A 202 19.37 0.96 14.64
C GLN A 202 18.97 2.15 15.53
N GLY A 203 19.29 3.39 15.11
CA GLY A 203 18.90 4.59 15.81
C GLY A 203 17.38 4.75 15.97
N ILE A 204 16.57 4.37 14.95
CA ILE A 204 15.11 4.34 15.09
C ILE A 204 14.70 3.42 16.24
N CYS A 205 15.28 2.22 16.32
CA CYS A 205 14.95 1.25 17.38
C CYS A 205 15.41 1.71 18.77
N GLU A 206 16.54 2.40 18.85
CA GLU A 206 17.06 2.96 20.10
C GLU A 206 16.23 4.12 20.65
N PHE A 207 15.62 4.91 19.75
CA PHE A 207 14.71 6.00 20.13
C PHE A 207 13.28 5.55 20.42
N ALA A 208 12.92 4.33 20.02
CA ALA A 208 11.59 3.79 20.28
C ALA A 208 11.36 3.58 21.79
N ASP A 209 10.11 3.72 22.20
CA ASP A 209 9.71 3.47 23.57
C ASP A 209 9.93 2.00 23.95
N GLU A 210 10.34 1.74 25.19
CA GLU A 210 10.62 0.39 25.69
C GLU A 210 9.38 -0.52 25.63
N GLU A 211 8.18 0.01 25.83
CA GLU A 211 6.94 -0.76 25.74
C GLU A 211 6.67 -1.22 24.29
N LEU A 212 6.90 -0.34 23.31
CA LEU A 212 6.81 -0.73 21.91
C LEU A 212 7.85 -1.81 21.56
N MET A 213 9.06 -1.66 22.07
CA MET A 213 10.15 -2.61 21.81
C MET A 213 10.02 -3.92 22.57
N ALA A 214 9.19 -3.97 23.62
CA ALA A 214 8.87 -5.19 24.36
C ALA A 214 7.85 -6.09 23.64
N GLU A 215 7.20 -5.59 22.60
CA GLU A 215 6.28 -6.39 21.78
C GLU A 215 7.03 -7.52 21.05
N ASP A 216 6.39 -8.69 20.91
CA ASP A 216 6.96 -9.87 20.28
C ASP A 216 7.43 -9.59 18.84
N LYS A 217 6.72 -8.69 18.13
CA LYS A 217 6.98 -8.39 16.74
C LYS A 217 6.57 -6.97 16.38
N VAL A 218 7.57 -6.20 16.01
CA VAL A 218 7.42 -4.82 15.56
C VAL A 218 7.83 -4.72 14.10
N TYR A 219 7.16 -3.88 13.33
CA TYR A 219 7.47 -3.67 11.93
C TYR A 219 7.95 -2.25 11.65
N LEU A 220 9.06 -2.14 10.94
CA LEU A 220 9.50 -0.90 10.36
C LEU A 220 9.00 -0.83 8.89
N TYR A 221 8.00 0.01 8.66
CA TYR A 221 7.36 0.18 7.35
C TYR A 221 8.19 1.05 6.42
N VAL A 222 8.83 0.43 5.46
CA VAL A 222 9.81 1.08 4.57
C VAL A 222 9.63 0.70 3.11
N PRO A 223 10.09 1.54 2.17
CA PRO A 223 10.15 1.18 0.76
C PRO A 223 11.31 0.20 0.49
N LEU A 224 11.19 -0.55 -0.62
CA LEU A 224 12.26 -1.46 -1.08
C LEU A 224 13.59 -0.71 -1.30
N SER A 225 13.54 0.56 -1.69
CA SER A 225 14.74 1.41 -1.86
C SER A 225 15.55 1.54 -0.58
N PHE A 226 14.89 1.66 0.58
CA PHE A 226 15.56 1.71 1.88
C PHE A 226 16.27 0.38 2.19
N VAL A 227 15.58 -0.75 2.01
CA VAL A 227 16.16 -2.07 2.26
C VAL A 227 17.39 -2.33 1.38
N ASN A 228 17.37 -1.86 0.15
CA ASN A 228 18.53 -1.96 -0.73
C ASN A 228 19.71 -1.08 -0.25
N LEU A 229 19.43 0.10 0.32
CA LEU A 229 20.46 0.92 0.96
C LEU A 229 21.00 0.25 2.21
N TYR A 230 20.11 -0.28 3.05
CA TYR A 230 20.46 -1.01 4.27
C TYR A 230 21.37 -2.21 3.98
N ASN A 231 21.04 -3.05 3.00
CA ASN A 231 21.85 -4.19 2.63
C ASN A 231 23.24 -3.80 2.12
N ARG A 232 23.35 -2.69 1.37
CA ARG A 232 24.64 -2.16 0.92
C ARG A 232 25.45 -1.57 2.07
N ALA A 233 24.81 -0.82 2.96
CA ALA A 233 25.44 -0.30 4.18
C ALA A 233 25.93 -1.44 5.08
N PHE A 234 25.13 -2.50 5.23
CA PHE A 234 25.50 -3.67 6.01
C PHE A 234 26.75 -4.34 5.43
N LEU A 235 26.77 -4.56 4.11
CA LEU A 235 27.95 -5.15 3.42
C LEU A 235 29.20 -4.28 3.61
N LYS A 236 29.10 -2.96 3.56
CA LYS A 236 30.20 -2.04 3.78
C LYS A 236 30.69 -2.07 5.23
N LYS A 237 29.77 -2.10 6.19
CA LYS A 237 30.08 -2.02 7.63
C LYS A 237 30.65 -3.33 8.17
N PHE A 238 30.12 -4.47 7.75
CA PHE A 238 30.45 -5.79 8.30
C PHE A 238 31.25 -6.69 7.34
N GLY A 239 31.47 -6.28 6.11
CA GLY A 239 32.21 -7.05 5.11
C GLY A 239 31.51 -8.32 4.63
N ALA A 240 30.25 -8.53 5.00
CA ALA A 240 29.46 -9.70 4.63
C ALA A 240 28.00 -9.30 4.37
N ALA A 241 27.31 -10.07 3.53
CA ALA A 241 25.88 -9.88 3.35
C ALA A 241 25.12 -10.16 4.66
N PRO A 242 23.99 -9.49 4.92
CA PRO A 242 23.17 -9.76 6.09
C PRO A 242 22.88 -11.26 6.19
N TYR A 243 23.09 -11.84 7.37
CA TYR A 243 22.99 -13.29 7.59
C TYR A 243 21.58 -13.85 7.42
N ASN A 244 20.64 -12.98 7.11
CA ASN A 244 19.24 -13.31 6.91
C ASN A 244 19.06 -14.00 5.54
N LYS A 245 19.18 -15.33 5.53
CA LYS A 245 19.03 -16.14 4.31
C LYS A 245 17.60 -16.14 3.78
N ASP A 246 16.64 -15.80 4.62
CA ASP A 246 15.24 -15.74 4.25
C ASP A 246 14.87 -14.30 3.87
N TYR A 247 14.76 -14.04 2.58
CA TYR A 247 14.31 -12.76 2.05
C TYR A 247 12.92 -12.30 2.58
N ASN A 248 12.21 -13.18 3.25
CA ASN A 248 10.91 -12.91 3.86
C ASN A 248 10.99 -12.40 5.31
N HIS A 249 12.16 -12.48 5.95
CA HIS A 249 12.38 -12.09 7.35
C HIS A 249 13.60 -11.18 7.47
N LEU A 250 13.49 -9.99 6.89
CA LEU A 250 14.50 -8.94 7.06
C LEU A 250 14.31 -8.30 8.44
N THR A 251 15.24 -8.50 9.35
CA THR A 251 15.27 -7.89 10.68
C THR A 251 16.30 -6.78 10.74
N VAL A 252 16.11 -5.83 11.65
CA VAL A 252 17.12 -4.82 11.97
C VAL A 252 18.22 -5.49 12.78
N GLU A 253 19.47 -5.26 12.40
CA GLU A 253 20.63 -5.83 13.11
C GLU A 253 20.71 -5.31 14.55
N GLY A 254 20.82 -6.26 15.48
CA GLY A 254 20.78 -5.96 16.93
C GLY A 254 19.37 -5.98 17.56
N PHE A 255 18.31 -5.99 16.74
CA PHE A 255 16.91 -5.96 17.19
C PHE A 255 16.12 -7.09 16.55
N GLY A 256 16.18 -8.28 17.12
CA GLY A 256 15.61 -9.50 16.55
C GLY A 256 14.09 -9.52 16.40
N ASN A 257 13.37 -8.69 17.16
CA ASN A 257 11.92 -8.53 17.12
C ASN A 257 11.45 -7.47 16.10
N VAL A 258 12.36 -6.70 15.50
CA VAL A 258 12.03 -5.66 14.53
C VAL A 258 12.26 -6.17 13.11
N GLU A 259 11.18 -6.30 12.32
CA GLU A 259 11.22 -6.71 10.93
C GLU A 259 10.91 -5.56 9.97
N PHE A 260 11.55 -5.57 8.80
CA PHE A 260 11.21 -4.65 7.72
C PHE A 260 9.91 -5.05 7.01
N ALA A 261 8.88 -4.24 7.14
CA ALA A 261 7.70 -4.31 6.27
C ALA A 261 8.01 -3.66 4.92
N VAL A 262 8.52 -4.47 3.99
CA VAL A 262 8.99 -3.97 2.69
C VAL A 262 7.82 -3.74 1.73
N LEU A 263 7.46 -2.49 1.52
CA LEU A 263 6.30 -2.09 0.75
C LEU A 263 6.66 -1.30 -0.51
N SER A 264 6.18 -1.78 -1.66
CA SER A 264 6.40 -1.11 -2.95
C SER A 264 5.59 0.18 -3.11
N ASN A 265 4.47 0.28 -2.39
CA ASN A 265 3.57 1.44 -2.38
C ASN A 265 4.05 2.58 -1.45
N LYS A 266 5.11 2.36 -0.66
CA LYS A 266 5.81 3.40 0.14
C LYS A 266 6.99 4.05 -0.60
N ARG A 267 7.11 3.83 -1.88
CA ARG A 267 8.13 4.50 -2.68
C ARG A 267 7.89 6.00 -2.64
N ASP A 268 8.74 6.83 -2.38
CA ASP A 268 8.58 8.29 -2.25
C ASP A 268 7.72 8.71 -1.01
N ALA A 269 7.64 7.86 0.02
CA ALA A 269 6.91 8.17 1.24
C ALA A 269 7.64 9.23 2.09
N PRO A 270 6.91 10.21 2.64
CA PRO A 270 7.46 11.21 3.56
C PRO A 270 7.57 10.72 5.00
N PHE A 271 6.99 9.57 5.31
CA PHE A 271 7.04 8.94 6.63
C PHE A 271 7.56 7.51 6.55
N PHE A 272 8.34 7.11 7.58
CA PHE A 272 8.45 5.71 7.96
C PHE A 272 7.74 5.55 9.30
N GLU A 273 7.20 4.37 9.55
CA GLU A 273 6.55 4.05 10.82
C GLU A 273 7.18 2.81 11.42
N LEU A 274 7.48 2.87 12.70
CA LEU A 274 7.83 1.73 13.54
C LEU A 274 6.62 1.42 14.43
N THR A 275 5.93 0.32 14.18
CA THR A 275 4.72 -0.04 14.92
C THR A 275 4.37 -1.51 14.74
N THR A 276 3.39 -1.99 15.50
CA THR A 276 2.88 -3.35 15.40
C THR A 276 1.86 -3.49 14.26
N LYS A 277 1.69 -4.72 13.79
CA LYS A 277 0.66 -5.04 12.78
C LYS A 277 -0.75 -4.67 13.24
N SER A 278 -1.05 -4.82 14.51
CA SER A 278 -2.36 -4.53 15.10
C SER A 278 -2.72 -3.06 15.00
N ASN A 279 -1.73 -2.18 15.02
CA ASN A 279 -1.92 -0.74 14.99
C ASN A 279 -2.28 -0.17 13.60
N MET A 280 -1.94 -0.88 12.52
CA MET A 280 -2.23 -0.47 11.14
C MET A 280 -3.55 -1.09 10.68
N LEU A 281 -4.63 -0.32 10.74
CA LEU A 281 -5.98 -0.80 10.44
C LEU A 281 -6.42 -0.48 9.03
N VAL A 282 -6.95 -1.49 8.33
CA VAL A 282 -7.59 -1.35 7.02
C VAL A 282 -9.06 -1.77 7.14
N GLY A 283 -9.97 -0.82 6.99
CA GLY A 283 -11.41 -1.03 7.08
C GLY A 283 -12.01 -1.42 5.73
N VAL A 284 -12.83 -2.45 5.73
CA VAL A 284 -13.62 -2.90 4.58
C VAL A 284 -15.00 -3.38 5.03
N ASN A 285 -15.94 -3.48 4.09
CA ASN A 285 -17.26 -4.03 4.37
C ASN A 285 -17.45 -5.32 3.58
N GLU A 286 -16.85 -6.43 4.03
CA GLU A 286 -16.91 -7.73 3.36
C GLU A 286 -17.85 -8.73 4.04
N ILE A 287 -18.54 -8.35 5.11
CA ILE A 287 -19.45 -9.24 5.83
C ILE A 287 -20.84 -9.20 5.23
N ASN A 288 -21.24 -10.35 4.71
CA ASN A 288 -22.62 -10.82 4.44
C ASN A 288 -23.59 -9.84 3.76
N ASN A 289 -23.91 -10.17 2.51
CA ASN A 289 -25.13 -9.78 1.78
C ASN A 289 -25.55 -8.31 1.84
N ASN A 290 -24.60 -7.40 2.00
CA ASN A 290 -24.90 -5.99 1.97
C ASN A 290 -25.05 -5.56 0.50
N ASP A 291 -26.23 -5.05 0.15
CA ASP A 291 -26.54 -4.60 -1.21
C ASP A 291 -25.68 -3.40 -1.66
N ALA A 292 -24.95 -2.77 -0.72
CA ALA A 292 -24.06 -1.65 -1.01
C ALA A 292 -22.75 -2.06 -1.70
N GLU A 293 -22.18 -3.26 -1.41
CA GLU A 293 -21.04 -3.78 -2.17
C GLU A 293 -21.55 -4.69 -3.30
N GLN A 294 -21.37 -4.25 -4.53
CA GLN A 294 -21.91 -4.94 -5.70
C GLN A 294 -20.83 -5.13 -6.76
N ILE A 295 -20.90 -6.26 -7.45
CA ILE A 295 -20.25 -6.47 -8.72
C ILE A 295 -21.32 -6.89 -9.71
N LYS A 296 -21.56 -6.05 -10.70
CA LYS A 296 -22.57 -6.26 -11.73
C LYS A 296 -21.94 -6.11 -13.12
N VAL A 297 -22.55 -6.78 -14.07
CA VAL A 297 -22.24 -6.58 -15.49
C VAL A 297 -23.55 -6.23 -16.17
N GLU A 298 -23.60 -5.07 -16.79
CA GLU A 298 -24.78 -4.57 -17.45
C GLU A 298 -24.51 -4.29 -18.94
N LYS A 299 -25.56 -4.28 -19.76
CA LYS A 299 -25.45 -3.93 -21.17
C LYS A 299 -25.56 -2.42 -21.33
N TYR A 300 -24.53 -1.81 -21.83
CA TYR A 300 -24.52 -0.38 -22.13
C TYR A 300 -24.89 -0.06 -23.60
N HIS A 301 -24.43 -0.90 -24.50
CA HIS A 301 -24.61 -0.73 -25.95
C HIS A 301 -24.65 -2.12 -26.61
N PRO A 302 -25.19 -2.31 -27.78
CA PRO A 302 -25.24 -3.64 -28.47
C PRO A 302 -23.91 -4.39 -28.45
N TRP A 303 -22.77 -3.67 -28.44
CA TRP A 303 -21.42 -4.24 -28.52
C TRP A 303 -20.54 -3.91 -27.30
N LYS A 304 -21.09 -3.29 -26.25
CA LYS A 304 -20.33 -2.87 -25.07
C LYS A 304 -21.04 -3.30 -23.79
N LEU A 305 -20.25 -3.76 -22.84
CA LEU A 305 -20.69 -4.12 -21.49
C LEU A 305 -20.08 -3.16 -20.48
N ASP A 306 -20.83 -2.87 -19.43
CA ASP A 306 -20.37 -2.14 -18.25
C ASP A 306 -20.10 -3.12 -17.12
N PHE A 307 -18.89 -3.07 -16.59
CA PHE A 307 -18.54 -3.71 -15.33
C PHE A 307 -18.62 -2.67 -14.23
N ILE A 308 -19.59 -2.86 -13.34
CA ILE A 308 -19.86 -1.98 -12.21
C ILE A 308 -19.42 -2.71 -10.94
N ALA A 309 -18.56 -2.06 -10.17
CA ALA A 309 -18.16 -2.57 -8.86
C ALA A 309 -18.20 -1.45 -7.82
N THR A 310 -18.68 -1.76 -6.62
CA THR A 310 -18.67 -0.88 -5.47
C THR A 310 -17.95 -1.55 -4.31
N LYS A 311 -17.18 -0.77 -3.54
CA LYS A 311 -16.46 -1.26 -2.37
C LYS A 311 -16.28 -0.16 -1.33
N PHE A 312 -16.46 -0.53 -0.05
CA PHE A 312 -16.07 0.32 1.07
C PHE A 312 -14.58 0.11 1.40
N PHE A 313 -13.87 1.21 1.62
CA PHE A 313 -12.46 1.16 1.96
C PHE A 313 -12.04 2.36 2.81
N GLY A 314 -11.17 2.12 3.78
CA GLY A 314 -10.60 3.17 4.63
C GLY A 314 -9.39 2.66 5.40
N THR A 315 -8.60 3.56 5.94
CA THR A 315 -7.42 3.25 6.75
C THR A 315 -7.37 4.12 8.00
N GLN A 316 -6.77 3.60 9.08
CA GLN A 316 -6.53 4.36 10.29
C GLN A 316 -5.43 3.68 11.14
N PHE A 317 -4.73 4.47 11.97
CA PHE A 317 -3.92 3.95 13.07
C PHE A 317 -4.82 3.74 14.30
N GLU A 318 -4.65 2.62 15.02
CA GLU A 318 -5.37 2.38 16.26
C GLU A 318 -4.92 3.38 17.34
N SER A 319 -3.60 3.58 17.47
CA SER A 319 -2.98 4.56 18.35
C SER A 319 -1.79 5.26 17.67
N ILE A 320 -1.49 6.47 18.12
CA ILE A 320 -0.28 7.24 17.74
C ILE A 320 0.59 7.55 18.95
N ASN A 321 0.30 6.93 20.10
CA ASN A 321 1.11 7.09 21.32
C ASN A 321 2.50 6.46 21.13
N LYS A 322 3.50 7.00 21.83
CA LYS A 322 4.89 6.52 21.76
C LYS A 322 5.04 5.03 22.08
N GLU A 323 4.20 4.51 22.98
CA GLU A 323 4.14 3.11 23.41
C GLU A 323 3.64 2.16 22.30
N ARG A 324 3.01 2.70 21.24
CA ARG A 324 2.39 1.92 20.16
C ARG A 324 2.95 2.23 18.77
N ALA A 325 3.51 3.43 18.60
CA ALA A 325 4.03 3.85 17.29
C ALA A 325 5.10 4.93 17.41
N LEU A 326 6.14 4.83 16.61
CA LEU A 326 7.12 5.87 16.36
C LEU A 326 7.07 6.26 14.89
N PHE A 327 6.91 7.55 14.61
CA PHE A 327 6.90 8.10 13.26
C PHE A 327 8.24 8.75 12.96
N ILE A 328 8.73 8.55 11.76
CA ILE A 328 10.01 9.12 11.30
C ILE A 328 9.73 10.01 10.09
N THR A 329 10.04 11.29 10.20
CA THR A 329 9.93 12.26 9.10
C THR A 329 10.75 13.49 9.39
N ASP A 330 11.11 14.26 8.35
CA ASP A 330 11.72 15.59 8.53
C ASP A 330 10.64 16.68 8.58
N ASP A 331 9.78 16.73 7.56
CA ASP A 331 8.75 17.77 7.41
C ASP A 331 7.36 17.22 7.00
N GLY A 332 7.24 15.91 6.84
CA GLY A 332 5.99 15.24 6.43
C GLY A 332 5.59 15.50 4.98
N THR A 333 6.45 16.08 4.15
CA THR A 333 6.14 16.41 2.75
C THR A 333 7.13 15.80 1.76
N LYS A 334 8.41 15.78 2.09
CA LYS A 334 9.47 15.29 1.21
C LYS A 334 9.73 13.80 1.44
N PRO A 335 10.00 13.04 0.37
CA PRO A 335 10.44 11.66 0.51
C PRO A 335 11.70 11.53 1.36
N LEU A 336 11.71 10.62 2.33
CA LEU A 336 12.86 10.35 3.17
C LEU A 336 14.05 9.76 2.39
N ILE A 337 13.75 8.97 1.35
CA ILE A 337 14.77 8.47 0.42
C ILE A 337 14.78 9.36 -0.82
N GLN A 338 15.76 10.23 -0.91
CA GLN A 338 15.95 11.02 -2.12
C GLN A 338 16.62 10.16 -3.19
N LYS A 339 16.08 10.18 -4.40
CA LYS A 339 16.80 9.62 -5.55
C LYS A 339 18.04 10.49 -5.76
N ALA A 340 19.21 9.84 -5.83
CA ALA A 340 20.39 10.53 -6.34
C ALA A 340 20.01 11.24 -7.64
N ALA A 341 20.20 12.55 -7.68
CA ALA A 341 19.98 13.32 -8.88
C ALA A 341 20.81 12.67 -9.98
N THR A 342 20.15 12.11 -10.98
CA THR A 342 20.83 11.68 -12.19
C THR A 342 21.40 12.96 -12.77
N SER A 343 22.71 13.19 -12.59
CA SER A 343 23.43 14.22 -13.29
C SER A 343 23.22 13.92 -14.76
N SER A 344 22.33 14.66 -15.42
CA SER A 344 22.29 14.73 -16.86
C SER A 344 23.62 15.38 -17.26
N ALA A 345 24.63 14.54 -17.50
CA ALA A 345 25.81 14.97 -18.23
C ALA A 345 25.29 15.46 -19.58
N SER A 346 25.20 16.76 -19.73
CA SER A 346 25.01 17.40 -21.01
C SER A 346 26.22 16.97 -21.87
N GLN A 347 25.97 16.02 -22.76
CA GLN A 347 26.87 15.82 -23.89
C GLN A 347 26.79 17.07 -24.74
N THR A 348 27.68 18.00 -24.46
CA THR A 348 28.09 19.04 -25.40
C THR A 348 28.77 18.30 -26.54
N GLY A 349 28.01 18.02 -27.58
CA GLY A 349 28.54 17.55 -28.86
C GLY A 349 29.48 18.62 -29.43
N GLY A 350 30.77 18.36 -29.32
CA GLY A 350 31.75 19.13 -30.05
C GLY A 350 31.49 18.97 -31.54
N LYS A 351 31.02 20.02 -32.17
CA LYS A 351 31.06 20.17 -33.64
C LYS A 351 32.54 20.25 -34.00
N GLN A 352 33.03 19.20 -34.60
CA GLN A 352 34.28 19.17 -35.34
C GLN A 352 34.03 19.93 -36.66
N SER A 353 34.59 21.10 -36.78
CA SER A 353 34.62 21.87 -38.01
C SER A 353 35.65 21.23 -38.95
N ASP A 354 35.19 20.62 -40.03
CA ASP A 354 36.01 20.34 -41.20
C ASP A 354 36.42 21.68 -41.83
N LYS A 355 37.68 21.96 -41.77
CA LYS A 355 38.32 23.01 -42.60
C LYS A 355 38.76 22.35 -43.90
N ASP A 356 38.17 22.83 -44.97
CA ASP A 356 38.67 22.72 -46.32
C ASP A 356 40.18 23.01 -46.39
N ALA A 357 40.90 22.11 -47.03
CA ALA A 357 42.19 22.36 -47.60
C ALA A 357 42.14 22.14 -49.10
N THR A 358 41.84 23.17 -49.79
CA THR A 358 42.23 23.34 -51.21
C THR A 358 43.75 23.36 -51.29
N ALA A 359 44.33 22.54 -52.10
CA ALA A 359 45.69 22.66 -52.55
C ALA A 359 45.71 22.50 -54.09
N ASP A 360 45.97 23.57 -54.71
CA ASP A 360 46.48 23.70 -56.10
C ASP A 360 47.74 22.87 -56.31
N GLY A 361 47.98 22.45 -57.54
CA GLY A 361 49.28 21.97 -57.94
C GLY A 361 49.33 21.30 -59.29
N ASN A 362 49.38 22.10 -60.34
CA ASN A 362 50.06 21.92 -61.60
C ASN A 362 50.99 20.71 -61.77
N VAL A 363 50.88 20.04 -62.82
CA VAL A 363 51.56 19.81 -64.10
C VAL A 363 51.04 18.54 -64.76
#